data_908b333999f2402c830c0ce5296333da
#
_entry.id   908b333999f2402c830c0ce5296333da
#
_cell.length_a   1.000
_cell.length_b   1.000
_cell.length_c   1.000
_cell.angle_alpha   90.00
_cell.angle_beta   90.00
_cell.angle_gamma   90.00
#
_symmetry.space_group_name_H-M   'P 1'
#
loop_
_entity.id
_entity.type
_entity.pdbx_description
1 polymer ?
#
loop_
_entity_poly.entity_id
_entity_poly.type
_entity_poly.pdbx_seq_one_letter_code
_entity_poly.pdbx_strand_id
1 'polypeptide(L)'
;SRGLSINGKTNKQIAKKLEKLVNKKDFKIIIGLLEILSILSESTDLTFVNSEAYSPIKNQNTNDRLSDVFIFIKEHYKEDISLIEISKIANLTPTSFCRMFKLKAKKSFVEYLNEIRVANACKFIMESDMGMAEIAYECGFKTASNFNRIFKKSTGTTPKEYKKKTGIY
;
A
#
# COMPACT_ATOMS: atom_id res chain seq x y z
N SER A 1 8.08 7.64 8.00
CA SER A 1 9.15 7.68 6.99
C SER A 1 10.48 7.73 7.72
N ARG A 2 11.39 6.86 7.36
CA ARG A 2 12.76 6.90 7.88
C ARG A 2 13.56 7.88 7.01
N GLY A 3 14.17 8.90 7.63
CA GLY A 3 15.09 9.77 6.93
C GLY A 3 16.46 9.10 6.81
N LEU A 4 17.18 9.36 5.70
CA LEU A 4 18.56 8.95 5.52
C LEU A 4 19.44 10.21 5.71
N SER A 5 20.41 10.13 6.60
CA SER A 5 21.50 11.13 6.67
C SER A 5 22.68 10.58 5.91
N ILE A 6 23.20 11.42 5.04
CA ILE A 6 24.36 11.11 4.21
C ILE A 6 25.50 11.97 4.71
N ASN A 7 26.58 11.34 5.17
CA ASN A 7 27.72 12.05 5.73
C ASN A 7 28.98 11.88 4.85
N GLY A 8 30.04 12.57 5.19
CA GLY A 8 31.36 12.35 4.64
C GLY A 8 31.54 12.67 3.14
N LYS A 9 32.27 11.80 2.45
CA LYS A 9 32.60 11.95 1.03
C LYS A 9 31.37 11.77 0.12
N THR A 10 30.48 10.86 0.48
CA THR A 10 29.26 10.54 -0.27
C THR A 10 28.32 11.74 -0.33
N ASN A 11 28.17 12.51 0.75
CA ASN A 11 27.36 13.73 0.75
C ASN A 11 27.87 14.75 -0.29
N LYS A 12 29.17 15.00 -0.32
CA LYS A 12 29.79 15.94 -1.28
C LYS A 12 29.60 15.49 -2.74
N GLN A 13 29.72 14.19 -3.01
CA GLN A 13 29.52 13.64 -4.35
C GLN A 13 28.06 13.77 -4.81
N ILE A 14 27.10 13.46 -3.94
CA ILE A 14 25.67 13.55 -4.24
C ILE A 14 25.24 15.00 -4.40
N ALA A 15 25.70 15.92 -3.55
CA ALA A 15 25.41 17.36 -3.67
C ALA A 15 25.84 17.91 -5.05
N LYS A 16 27.06 17.62 -5.48
CA LYS A 16 27.53 18.01 -6.82
C LYS A 16 26.69 17.41 -7.96
N LYS A 17 26.23 16.17 -7.81
CA LYS A 17 25.38 15.54 -8.84
C LYS A 17 23.97 16.14 -8.86
N LEU A 18 23.40 16.45 -7.70
CA LEU A 18 22.11 17.12 -7.59
C LEU A 18 22.14 18.52 -8.20
N GLU A 19 23.17 19.31 -7.92
CA GLU A 19 23.37 20.63 -8.56
C GLU A 19 23.42 20.55 -10.10
N LYS A 20 24.10 19.54 -10.63
CA LYS A 20 24.16 19.31 -12.08
C LYS A 20 22.80 18.81 -12.64
N LEU A 21 21.96 18.17 -11.84
CA LEU A 21 20.65 17.72 -12.27
C LEU A 21 19.65 18.85 -12.44
N VAL A 22 19.74 19.92 -11.65
CA VAL A 22 18.83 21.07 -11.73
C VAL A 22 18.79 21.68 -13.13
N ASN A 23 19.92 21.62 -13.87
CA ASN A 23 20.05 22.17 -15.23
C ASN A 23 19.82 21.13 -16.35
N LYS A 24 19.46 19.88 -16.02
CA LYS A 24 19.16 18.83 -17.00
C LYS A 24 17.67 18.76 -17.29
N LYS A 25 17.31 18.34 -18.50
CA LYS A 25 15.93 18.13 -18.94
C LYS A 25 15.74 16.71 -19.45
N ASP A 26 14.49 16.26 -19.45
CA ASP A 26 14.05 15.01 -20.05
C ASP A 26 14.75 13.76 -19.47
N PHE A 27 15.09 12.82 -20.33
CA PHE A 27 15.67 11.53 -19.96
C PHE A 27 17.02 11.65 -19.21
N LYS A 28 17.74 12.76 -19.40
CA LYS A 28 19.01 13.01 -18.68
C LYS A 28 18.84 13.18 -17.18
N ILE A 29 17.65 13.58 -16.72
CA ILE A 29 17.33 13.65 -15.29
C ILE A 29 17.25 12.23 -14.71
N ILE A 30 16.60 11.30 -15.43
CA ILE A 30 16.43 9.90 -15.00
C ILE A 30 17.78 9.21 -14.85
N ILE A 31 18.66 9.38 -15.84
CA ILE A 31 20.03 8.83 -15.79
C ILE A 31 20.79 9.37 -14.57
N GLY A 32 20.74 10.67 -14.34
CA GLY A 32 21.41 11.25 -13.20
C GLY A 32 20.84 10.84 -11.83
N LEU A 33 19.55 10.58 -11.74
CA LEU A 33 18.92 9.99 -10.54
C LEU A 33 19.38 8.55 -10.30
N LEU A 34 19.46 7.74 -11.35
CA LEU A 34 19.97 6.35 -11.26
C LEU A 34 21.45 6.34 -10.82
N GLU A 35 22.27 7.26 -11.31
CA GLU A 35 23.66 7.41 -10.86
C GLU A 35 23.74 7.76 -9.36
N ILE A 36 22.86 8.64 -8.87
CA ILE A 36 22.79 8.98 -7.43
C ILE A 36 22.36 7.75 -6.62
N LEU A 37 21.38 6.99 -7.08
CA LEU A 37 20.92 5.77 -6.42
C LEU A 37 22.05 4.71 -6.39
N SER A 38 22.84 4.57 -7.45
CA SER A 38 24.01 3.68 -7.47
C SER A 38 25.03 4.06 -6.40
N ILE A 39 25.38 5.36 -6.32
CA ILE A 39 26.30 5.86 -5.28
C ILE A 39 25.75 5.59 -3.87
N LEU A 40 24.43 5.76 -3.67
CA LEU A 40 23.80 5.49 -2.38
C LEU A 40 23.86 4.01 -2.03
N SER A 41 23.65 3.11 -3.00
CA SER A 41 23.64 1.66 -2.77
C SER A 41 25.01 1.11 -2.39
N GLU A 42 26.09 1.75 -2.84
CA GLU A 42 27.48 1.36 -2.57
C GLU A 42 28.09 2.06 -1.35
N SER A 43 27.38 3.05 -0.81
CA SER A 43 27.91 3.89 0.26
C SER A 43 27.79 3.24 1.64
N THR A 44 28.88 3.29 2.37
CA THR A 44 28.95 2.91 3.82
C THR A 44 28.69 4.11 4.74
N ASP A 45 28.60 5.32 4.21
CA ASP A 45 28.45 6.58 4.96
C ASP A 45 26.98 6.95 5.24
N LEU A 46 26.06 5.98 5.10
CA LEU A 46 24.64 6.17 5.31
C LEU A 46 24.24 5.87 6.75
N THR A 47 23.60 6.84 7.40
CA THR A 47 23.00 6.64 8.72
C THR A 47 21.50 6.91 8.65
N PHE A 48 20.70 6.05 9.29
CA PHE A 48 19.28 6.34 9.43
C PHE A 48 19.09 7.45 10.47
N VAL A 49 18.48 8.56 10.05
CA VAL A 49 18.10 9.61 10.99
C VAL A 49 16.84 9.15 11.72
N ASN A 50 17.05 8.65 12.96
CA ASN A 50 15.96 8.59 13.90
C ASN A 50 15.78 10.02 14.43
N SER A 51 14.66 10.67 14.14
CA SER A 51 14.32 11.90 14.83
C SER A 51 14.07 11.58 16.32
N GLU A 52 15.08 11.77 17.15
CA GLU A 52 15.00 11.60 18.61
C GLU A 52 14.01 12.55 19.29
N ALA A 53 13.46 13.53 18.56
CA ALA A 53 12.42 14.42 19.04
C ALA A 53 11.03 13.77 19.12
N TYR A 54 10.85 12.58 18.58
CA TYR A 54 9.68 11.76 18.78
C TYR A 54 10.18 10.40 19.26
N SER A 55 10.29 10.22 20.58
CA SER A 55 10.35 8.90 21.17
C SER A 55 8.98 8.22 20.98
N PRO A 56 8.75 7.47 19.91
CA PRO A 56 7.85 6.36 20.03
C PRO A 56 8.68 5.33 20.80
N ILE A 57 8.21 4.95 21.97
CA ILE A 57 8.50 3.66 22.59
C ILE A 57 9.04 2.73 21.48
N LYS A 58 10.25 2.19 21.65
CA LYS A 58 10.92 1.21 20.79
C LYS A 58 9.93 0.20 20.19
N ASN A 59 9.37 0.52 19.03
CA ASN A 59 8.40 -0.33 18.34
C ASN A 59 9.00 -0.88 17.05
N GLN A 60 10.08 -1.65 17.17
CA GLN A 60 10.42 -2.68 16.20
C GLN A 60 9.21 -3.61 15.97
N ASN A 61 8.41 -3.83 17.01
CA ASN A 61 7.17 -4.62 17.00
C ASN A 61 5.99 -4.03 16.21
N THR A 62 5.95 -2.74 15.89
CA THR A 62 4.72 -2.16 15.26
C THR A 62 4.69 -2.34 13.74
N ASN A 63 5.86 -2.37 13.09
CA ASN A 63 5.94 -2.66 11.66
C ASN A 63 5.70 -4.17 11.40
N ASP A 64 6.22 -5.04 12.27
CA ASP A 64 6.01 -6.49 12.20
C ASP A 64 4.53 -6.83 12.40
N ARG A 65 3.88 -6.25 13.41
CA ARG A 65 2.43 -6.43 13.67
C ARG A 65 1.54 -5.99 12.52
N LEU A 66 1.90 -4.90 11.83
CA LEU A 66 1.15 -4.47 10.65
C LEU A 66 1.41 -5.36 9.44
N SER A 67 2.62 -5.88 9.30
CA SER A 67 2.93 -6.86 8.27
C SER A 67 2.04 -8.09 8.40
N ASP A 68 1.92 -8.64 9.62
CA ASP A 68 1.04 -9.78 9.89
C ASP A 68 -0.42 -9.47 9.57
N VAL A 69 -0.89 -8.26 9.93
CA VAL A 69 -2.25 -7.80 9.58
C VAL A 69 -2.45 -7.73 8.07
N PHE A 70 -1.50 -7.19 7.31
CA PHE A 70 -1.62 -7.09 5.86
C PHE A 70 -1.56 -8.47 5.18
N ILE A 71 -0.73 -9.38 5.67
CA ILE A 71 -0.66 -10.76 5.18
C ILE A 71 -2.01 -11.44 5.45
N PHE A 72 -2.51 -11.37 6.68
CA PHE A 72 -3.79 -11.97 7.06
C PHE A 72 -4.94 -11.46 6.18
N ILE A 73 -5.05 -10.13 6.00
CA ILE A 73 -6.09 -9.56 5.14
C ILE A 73 -5.98 -10.10 3.71
N LYS A 74 -4.77 -10.22 3.17
CA LYS A 74 -4.53 -10.71 1.81
C LYS A 74 -4.93 -12.20 1.63
N GLU A 75 -4.72 -13.00 2.65
CA GLU A 75 -5.03 -14.43 2.63
C GLU A 75 -6.52 -14.70 2.90
N HIS A 76 -7.15 -13.90 3.78
CA HIS A 76 -8.50 -14.11 4.26
C HIS A 76 -9.54 -13.08 3.77
N TYR A 77 -9.24 -12.27 2.75
CA TYR A 77 -10.13 -11.19 2.29
C TYR A 77 -11.54 -11.64 1.88
N LYS A 78 -11.70 -12.92 1.51
CA LYS A 78 -12.98 -13.53 1.16
C LYS A 78 -13.88 -13.73 2.38
N GLU A 79 -13.31 -13.89 3.54
CA GLU A 79 -13.97 -14.20 4.79
C GLU A 79 -14.54 -12.94 5.47
N ASP A 80 -15.42 -13.14 6.45
CA ASP A 80 -15.96 -12.04 7.27
C ASP A 80 -14.98 -11.66 8.39
N ILE A 81 -13.94 -10.91 8.05
CA ILE A 81 -12.94 -10.49 9.02
C ILE A 81 -13.53 -9.45 9.97
N SER A 82 -13.70 -9.79 11.22
CA SER A 82 -14.16 -8.87 12.24
C SER A 82 -13.08 -7.93 12.74
N LEU A 83 -13.50 -6.73 13.21
CA LEU A 83 -12.57 -5.79 13.82
C LEU A 83 -11.88 -6.35 15.07
N ILE A 84 -12.59 -7.19 15.83
CA ILE A 84 -12.06 -7.84 17.03
C ILE A 84 -10.95 -8.82 16.65
N GLU A 85 -11.17 -9.63 15.64
CA GLU A 85 -10.20 -10.60 15.15
C GLU A 85 -8.92 -9.95 14.65
N ILE A 86 -9.04 -9.00 13.73
CA ILE A 86 -7.87 -8.33 13.15
C ILE A 86 -7.10 -7.50 14.19
N SER A 87 -7.77 -6.96 15.21
CA SER A 87 -7.11 -6.25 16.30
C SER A 87 -6.31 -7.18 17.21
N LYS A 88 -6.75 -8.43 17.40
CA LYS A 88 -6.01 -9.46 18.13
C LYS A 88 -4.70 -9.82 17.42
N ILE A 89 -4.72 -9.96 16.08
CA ILE A 89 -3.52 -10.22 15.28
C ILE A 89 -2.48 -9.10 15.47
N ALA A 90 -2.94 -7.84 15.52
CA ALA A 90 -2.08 -6.71 15.83
C ALA A 90 -1.66 -6.62 17.31
N ASN A 91 -2.20 -7.49 18.17
CA ASN A 91 -2.06 -7.42 19.63
C ASN A 91 -2.43 -6.05 20.20
N LEU A 92 -3.60 -5.54 19.76
CA LEU A 92 -4.14 -4.23 20.14
C LEU A 92 -5.62 -4.34 20.50
N THR A 93 -6.12 -3.35 21.23
CA THR A 93 -7.57 -3.16 21.34
C THR A 93 -8.16 -2.67 20.02
N PRO A 94 -9.44 -2.94 19.70
CA PRO A 94 -10.09 -2.47 18.48
C PRO A 94 -9.92 -0.96 18.22
N THR A 95 -10.05 -0.15 19.26
CA THR A 95 -9.89 1.31 19.16
C THR A 95 -8.46 1.71 18.83
N SER A 96 -7.47 1.10 19.49
CA SER A 96 -6.03 1.34 19.23
C SER A 96 -5.64 0.89 17.83
N PHE A 97 -6.17 -0.27 17.40
CA PHE A 97 -5.97 -0.78 16.05
C PHE A 97 -6.51 0.19 14.99
N CYS A 98 -7.74 0.67 15.12
CA CYS A 98 -8.32 1.63 14.17
C CYS A 98 -7.47 2.88 14.02
N ARG A 99 -7.00 3.47 15.14
CA ARG A 99 -6.12 4.65 15.13
C ARG A 99 -4.80 4.36 14.43
N MET A 100 -4.13 3.27 14.81
CA MET A 100 -2.85 2.86 14.24
C MET A 100 -2.99 2.57 12.76
N PHE A 101 -3.98 1.76 12.36
CA PHE A 101 -4.19 1.37 10.97
C PHE A 101 -4.47 2.59 10.09
N LYS A 102 -5.37 3.49 10.52
CA LYS A 102 -5.67 4.73 9.80
C LYS A 102 -4.45 5.64 9.66
N LEU A 103 -3.61 5.73 10.69
CA LEU A 103 -2.37 6.52 10.63
C LEU A 103 -1.38 5.97 9.61
N LYS A 104 -1.22 4.65 9.55
CA LYS A 104 -0.24 3.96 8.70
C LYS A 104 -0.73 3.73 7.27
N ALA A 105 -1.95 3.22 7.10
CA ALA A 105 -2.54 2.91 5.80
C ALA A 105 -3.21 4.13 5.14
N LYS A 106 -3.38 5.26 5.86
CA LYS A 106 -4.09 6.48 5.43
C LYS A 106 -5.56 6.25 5.07
N LYS A 107 -6.12 5.13 5.47
CA LYS A 107 -7.52 4.71 5.29
C LYS A 107 -7.94 3.77 6.42
N SER A 108 -9.24 3.58 6.61
CA SER A 108 -9.75 2.61 7.59
C SER A 108 -9.48 1.17 7.15
N PHE A 109 -9.51 0.23 8.10
CA PHE A 109 -9.41 -1.20 7.82
C PHE A 109 -10.47 -1.68 6.82
N VAL A 110 -11.73 -1.25 7.00
CA VAL A 110 -12.84 -1.64 6.12
C VAL A 110 -12.64 -1.11 4.69
N GLU A 111 -12.14 0.13 4.53
CA GLU A 111 -11.82 0.68 3.21
C GLU A 111 -10.69 -0.11 2.54
N TYR A 112 -9.65 -0.45 3.28
CA TYR A 112 -8.53 -1.24 2.78
C TYR A 112 -8.96 -2.66 2.35
N LEU A 113 -9.75 -3.36 3.20
CA LEU A 113 -10.30 -4.67 2.87
C LEU A 113 -11.16 -4.63 1.60
N ASN A 114 -12.02 -3.62 1.49
CA ASN A 114 -12.86 -3.43 0.30
C ASN A 114 -12.03 -3.16 -0.98
N GLU A 115 -10.93 -2.42 -0.88
CA GLU A 115 -10.03 -2.22 -2.03
C GLU A 115 -9.40 -3.53 -2.50
N ILE A 116 -8.95 -4.40 -1.58
CA ILE A 116 -8.42 -5.72 -1.93
C ILE A 116 -9.50 -6.57 -2.60
N ARG A 117 -10.72 -6.57 -2.07
CA ARG A 117 -11.86 -7.29 -2.65
C ARG A 117 -12.19 -6.81 -4.05
N VAL A 118 -12.22 -5.49 -4.26
CA VAL A 118 -12.47 -4.90 -5.59
C VAL A 118 -11.34 -5.20 -6.57
N ALA A 119 -10.08 -5.14 -6.13
CA ALA A 119 -8.95 -5.50 -6.98
C ALA A 119 -9.01 -6.95 -7.47
N ASN A 120 -9.41 -7.89 -6.59
CA ASN A 120 -9.64 -9.27 -6.99
C ASN A 120 -10.88 -9.44 -7.87
N ALA A 121 -11.95 -8.71 -7.60
CA ALA A 121 -13.13 -8.70 -8.46
C ALA A 121 -12.80 -8.23 -9.88
N CYS A 122 -11.96 -7.21 -10.04
CA CYS A 122 -11.49 -6.79 -11.36
C CYS A 122 -10.77 -7.91 -12.11
N LYS A 123 -9.95 -8.73 -11.42
CA LYS A 123 -9.29 -9.90 -12.02
C LYS A 123 -10.32 -10.95 -12.45
N PHE A 124 -11.23 -11.34 -11.56
CA PHE A 124 -12.28 -12.31 -11.91
C PHE A 124 -13.14 -11.85 -13.09
N ILE A 125 -13.49 -10.55 -13.15
CA ILE A 125 -14.23 -9.99 -14.28
C ILE A 125 -13.48 -10.17 -15.62
N MET A 126 -12.14 -10.09 -15.59
CA MET A 126 -11.31 -10.19 -16.79
C MET A 126 -10.92 -11.64 -17.14
N GLU A 127 -10.80 -12.51 -16.15
CA GLU A 127 -10.15 -13.83 -16.30
C GLU A 127 -11.15 -14.99 -16.20
N SER A 128 -12.44 -14.73 -15.90
CA SER A 128 -13.45 -15.78 -15.72
C SER A 128 -14.77 -15.45 -16.39
N ASP A 129 -15.56 -16.52 -16.65
CA ASP A 129 -16.95 -16.41 -17.16
C ASP A 129 -17.99 -16.32 -16.06
N MET A 130 -17.56 -16.11 -14.81
CA MET A 130 -18.45 -16.04 -13.65
C MET A 130 -19.45 -14.90 -13.75
N GLY A 131 -20.65 -15.12 -13.20
CA GLY A 131 -21.66 -14.09 -13.05
C GLY A 131 -21.27 -13.01 -12.06
N MET A 132 -21.76 -11.77 -12.25
CA MET A 132 -21.41 -10.65 -11.35
C MET A 132 -21.79 -10.91 -9.89
N ALA A 133 -22.87 -11.64 -9.63
CA ALA A 133 -23.27 -12.02 -8.27
C ALA A 133 -22.31 -13.05 -7.68
N GLU A 134 -21.87 -14.02 -8.46
CA GLU A 134 -20.90 -15.03 -8.07
C GLU A 134 -19.55 -14.40 -7.75
N ILE A 135 -19.05 -13.51 -8.62
CA ILE A 135 -17.82 -12.72 -8.37
C ILE A 135 -17.93 -11.93 -7.05
N ALA A 136 -19.09 -11.33 -6.78
CA ALA A 136 -19.29 -10.60 -5.54
C ALA A 136 -19.10 -11.51 -4.31
N TYR A 137 -19.69 -12.70 -4.31
CA TYR A 137 -19.57 -13.67 -3.20
C TYR A 137 -18.13 -14.20 -3.10
N GLU A 138 -17.52 -14.57 -4.21
CA GLU A 138 -16.12 -15.04 -4.25
C GLU A 138 -15.11 -13.99 -3.76
N CYS A 139 -15.45 -12.72 -3.87
CA CYS A 139 -14.65 -11.64 -3.31
C CYS A 139 -15.02 -11.26 -1.87
N GLY A 140 -15.92 -12.01 -1.21
CA GLY A 140 -16.28 -11.81 0.19
C GLY A 140 -17.31 -10.70 0.43
N PHE A 141 -18.07 -10.28 -0.59
CA PHE A 141 -19.19 -9.35 -0.38
C PHE A 141 -20.45 -10.13 0.01
N LYS A 142 -21.11 -9.70 1.09
CA LYS A 142 -22.33 -10.35 1.59
C LYS A 142 -23.54 -10.16 0.68
N THR A 143 -23.55 -9.11 -0.15
CA THR A 143 -24.66 -8.81 -1.08
C THR A 143 -24.14 -8.18 -2.37
N ALA A 144 -24.80 -8.49 -3.48
CA ALA A 144 -24.50 -7.88 -4.78
C ALA A 144 -24.70 -6.35 -4.77
N SER A 145 -25.65 -5.85 -4.00
CA SER A 145 -25.90 -4.41 -3.86
C SER A 145 -24.73 -3.69 -3.21
N ASN A 146 -24.18 -4.25 -2.11
CA ASN A 146 -22.98 -3.68 -1.47
C ASN A 146 -21.76 -3.76 -2.38
N PHE A 147 -21.58 -4.88 -3.08
CA PHE A 147 -20.54 -5.04 -4.09
C PHE A 147 -20.63 -3.95 -5.16
N ASN A 148 -21.76 -3.78 -5.82
CA ASN A 148 -21.94 -2.79 -6.86
C ASN A 148 -21.63 -1.36 -6.39
N ARG A 149 -22.09 -1.00 -5.18
CA ARG A 149 -21.84 0.31 -4.57
C ARG A 149 -20.36 0.54 -4.30
N ILE A 150 -19.68 -0.44 -3.69
CA ILE A 150 -18.25 -0.34 -3.35
C ILE A 150 -17.40 -0.36 -4.61
N PHE A 151 -17.69 -1.25 -5.55
CA PHE A 151 -16.98 -1.36 -6.83
C PHE A 151 -17.05 -0.03 -7.60
N LYS A 152 -18.26 0.54 -7.76
CA LYS A 152 -18.43 1.84 -8.41
C LYS A 152 -17.69 2.97 -7.71
N LYS A 153 -17.69 2.98 -6.36
CA LYS A 153 -16.93 3.95 -5.57
C LYS A 153 -15.43 3.84 -5.83
N SER A 154 -14.89 2.64 -5.97
CA SER A 154 -13.45 2.40 -6.14
C SER A 154 -12.97 2.57 -7.57
N THR A 155 -13.77 2.19 -8.58
CA THR A 155 -13.36 2.15 -10.00
C THR A 155 -13.98 3.25 -10.86
N GLY A 156 -14.97 3.98 -10.32
CA GLY A 156 -15.75 4.98 -11.05
C GLY A 156 -16.85 4.41 -11.96
N THR A 157 -16.92 3.08 -12.13
CA THR A 157 -17.88 2.40 -13.03
C THR A 157 -18.51 1.20 -12.35
N THR A 158 -19.68 0.76 -12.83
CA THR A 158 -20.28 -0.48 -12.33
C THR A 158 -19.50 -1.71 -12.83
N PRO A 159 -19.59 -2.88 -12.16
CA PRO A 159 -18.93 -4.10 -12.62
C PRO A 159 -19.29 -4.49 -14.06
N LYS A 160 -20.55 -4.33 -14.46
CA LYS A 160 -21.02 -4.59 -15.83
C LYS A 160 -20.39 -3.63 -16.85
N GLU A 161 -20.32 -2.35 -16.53
CA GLU A 161 -19.67 -1.35 -17.38
C GLU A 161 -18.16 -1.59 -17.46
N TYR A 162 -17.56 -2.03 -16.37
CA TYR A 162 -16.14 -2.39 -16.32
C TYR A 162 -15.85 -3.56 -17.27
N LYS A 163 -16.64 -4.65 -17.24
CA LYS A 163 -16.53 -5.79 -18.16
C LYS A 163 -16.64 -5.35 -19.64
N LYS A 164 -17.62 -4.48 -19.93
CA LYS A 164 -17.80 -3.93 -21.28
C LYS A 164 -16.59 -3.12 -21.78
N LYS A 165 -15.98 -2.32 -20.91
CA LYS A 165 -14.82 -1.48 -21.26
C LYS A 165 -13.53 -2.28 -21.47
N THR A 166 -13.36 -3.39 -20.77
CA THR A 166 -12.18 -4.25 -20.90
C THR A 166 -12.19 -5.15 -22.13
N GLY A 167 -13.31 -5.16 -22.91
CA GLY A 167 -13.37 -5.80 -24.23
C GLY A 167 -13.34 -7.33 -24.22
N ILE A 168 -13.55 -7.94 -23.07
CA ILE A 168 -13.60 -9.41 -22.93
C ILE A 168 -15.06 -9.82 -23.07
N TYR A 169 -15.43 -10.25 -24.28
CA TYR A 169 -16.70 -10.92 -24.63
C TYR A 169 -16.44 -12.41 -24.77
#